data_252edbd44aea52e3ca270fb4e1c76169
#
_entry.id   252edbd44aea52e3ca270fb4e1c76169
#
_cell.length_a   1.000
_cell.length_b   1.000
_cell.length_c   1.000
_cell.angle_alpha   90.00
_cell.angle_beta   90.00
_cell.angle_gamma   90.00
#
_symmetry.space_group_name_H-M   'P 1'
#
loop_
_entity.id
_entity.type
_entity.pdbx_description
1 polymer ?
#
loop_
_entity_poly.entity_id
_entity_poly.type
_entity_poly.pdbx_seq_one_letter_code
_entity_poly.pdbx_strand_id
1 'polypeptide(L)'
;MAVFAGKSVLVTGGSRGIGREIALRFADLGAARVAISYLRNDSAAKETAGAIGERGAEAVLLRGNVGDARKAASFVEEMGTLDVLVSNAATGVIRPALELEERHWDWTLNANARAFLTLARHAASRMEPGSAIVAISSLGASRVLDNYVLVGASKAALEALVRYLAVELAPEGINVNAVSAGLVETGALEYFPNRDEMLEGFRAKTPAGRLVEPRDIAEVVCFLASPAAGMIRGQTVVVDGGYSVVA
;
A
#
# COMPACT_ATOMS: atom_id res chain seq x y z
N MET A 1 4.86 -24.04 -0.80
CA MET A 1 6.12 -23.63 -1.45
C MET A 1 6.37 -22.16 -1.13
N ALA A 2 7.62 -21.78 -0.87
CA ALA A 2 8.01 -20.40 -0.57
C ALA A 2 8.06 -19.60 -1.89
N VAL A 3 6.93 -18.97 -2.26
CA VAL A 3 6.77 -18.23 -3.53
C VAL A 3 7.77 -17.08 -3.67
N PHE A 4 8.21 -16.51 -2.55
CA PHE A 4 9.16 -15.39 -2.51
C PHE A 4 10.53 -15.80 -1.97
N ALA A 5 10.91 -17.09 -2.08
CA ALA A 5 12.23 -17.55 -1.64
C ALA A 5 13.37 -16.72 -2.24
N GLY A 6 14.23 -16.19 -1.38
CA GLY A 6 15.37 -15.35 -1.77
C GLY A 6 15.01 -13.90 -2.19
N LYS A 7 13.75 -13.51 -2.17
CA LYS A 7 13.28 -12.20 -2.64
C LYS A 7 13.45 -11.10 -1.60
N SER A 8 13.69 -9.88 -2.10
CA SER A 8 13.86 -8.63 -1.36
C SER A 8 12.61 -7.74 -1.55
N VAL A 9 11.95 -7.38 -0.46
CA VAL A 9 10.66 -6.68 -0.45
C VAL A 9 10.75 -5.37 0.33
N LEU A 10 10.21 -4.29 -0.22
CA LEU A 10 10.03 -3.01 0.47
C LEU A 10 8.53 -2.70 0.63
N VAL A 11 8.08 -2.55 1.88
CA VAL A 11 6.72 -2.13 2.20
C VAL A 11 6.75 -0.76 2.89
N THR A 12 6.20 0.26 2.24
CA THR A 12 6.11 1.58 2.88
C THR A 12 4.94 1.62 3.87
N GLY A 13 5.15 2.27 5.03
CA GLY A 13 4.15 2.29 6.10
C GLY A 13 3.91 0.93 6.74
N GLY A 14 4.96 0.10 6.83
CA GLY A 14 4.88 -1.31 7.26
C GLY A 14 4.85 -1.53 8.77
N SER A 15 4.87 -0.48 9.61
CA SER A 15 4.94 -0.65 11.07
C SER A 15 3.63 -1.04 11.74
N ARG A 16 2.48 -0.92 11.07
CA ARG A 16 1.14 -1.25 11.61
C ARG A 16 0.11 -1.50 10.50
N GLY A 17 -1.06 -1.98 10.89
CA GLY A 17 -2.23 -2.13 10.02
C GLY A 17 -1.95 -2.98 8.77
N ILE A 18 -2.47 -2.54 7.63
CA ILE A 18 -2.34 -3.24 6.34
C ILE A 18 -0.87 -3.47 5.98
N GLY A 19 -0.02 -2.44 6.10
CA GLY A 19 1.39 -2.56 5.73
C GLY A 19 2.16 -3.57 6.58
N ARG A 20 1.86 -3.67 7.89
CA ARG A 20 2.42 -4.70 8.77
C ARG A 20 2.02 -6.09 8.31
N GLU A 21 0.75 -6.31 8.04
CA GLU A 21 0.26 -7.62 7.63
C GLU A 21 0.85 -8.04 6.27
N ILE A 22 0.98 -7.10 5.33
CA ILE A 22 1.66 -7.34 4.06
C ILE A 22 3.11 -7.77 4.28
N ALA A 23 3.87 -7.05 5.13
CA ALA A 23 5.26 -7.36 5.43
C ALA A 23 5.42 -8.75 6.05
N LEU A 24 4.57 -9.09 7.02
CA LEU A 24 4.55 -10.42 7.66
C LEU A 24 4.20 -11.51 6.65
N ARG A 25 3.24 -11.25 5.76
CA ARG A 25 2.83 -12.24 4.76
C ARG A 25 3.93 -12.55 3.76
N PHE A 26 4.71 -11.55 3.30
CA PHE A 26 5.89 -11.81 2.48
C PHE A 26 6.93 -12.67 3.19
N ALA A 27 7.17 -12.41 4.48
CA ALA A 27 8.07 -13.24 5.29
C ALA A 27 7.55 -14.68 5.42
N ASP A 28 6.25 -14.89 5.70
CA ASP A 28 5.61 -16.22 5.73
C ASP A 28 5.76 -16.98 4.39
N LEU A 29 5.79 -16.25 3.27
CA LEU A 29 5.96 -16.79 1.93
C LEU A 29 7.42 -16.94 1.50
N GLY A 30 8.37 -16.75 2.44
CA GLY A 30 9.79 -17.06 2.28
C GLY A 30 10.65 -15.94 1.75
N ALA A 31 10.18 -14.68 1.78
CA ALA A 31 11.04 -13.55 1.45
C ALA A 31 12.31 -13.56 2.32
N ALA A 32 13.47 -13.39 1.69
CA ALA A 32 14.76 -13.37 2.41
C ALA A 32 14.95 -12.07 3.19
N ARG A 33 14.46 -10.96 2.63
CA ARG A 33 14.62 -9.62 3.20
C ARG A 33 13.34 -8.81 3.06
N VAL A 34 12.84 -8.26 4.17
CA VAL A 34 11.65 -7.42 4.20
C VAL A 34 11.97 -6.10 4.88
N ALA A 35 11.99 -5.03 4.11
CA ALA A 35 12.12 -3.68 4.62
C ALA A 35 10.74 -3.06 4.87
N ILE A 36 10.61 -2.36 5.98
CA ILE A 36 9.42 -1.56 6.28
C ILE A 36 9.80 -0.11 6.51
N SER A 37 9.11 0.83 5.82
CA SER A 37 9.28 2.23 6.17
C SER A 37 8.25 2.67 7.22
N TYR A 38 8.63 3.65 8.03
CA TYR A 38 7.77 4.25 9.05
C TYR A 38 8.19 5.69 9.37
N LEU A 39 7.28 6.49 9.95
CA LEU A 39 7.57 7.90 10.20
C LEU A 39 7.98 8.19 11.65
N ARG A 40 7.18 7.75 12.63
CA ARG A 40 7.30 8.19 14.04
C ARG A 40 7.29 7.08 15.08
N ASN A 41 6.59 5.98 14.84
CA ASN A 41 6.38 4.96 15.85
C ASN A 41 7.48 3.90 15.81
N ASP A 42 8.59 4.19 16.50
CA ASP A 42 9.75 3.30 16.59
C ASP A 42 9.40 1.97 17.28
N SER A 43 8.53 1.98 18.29
CA SER A 43 8.13 0.77 19.02
C SER A 43 7.39 -0.21 18.10
N ALA A 44 6.35 0.26 17.40
CA ALA A 44 5.61 -0.57 16.46
C ALA A 44 6.48 -1.07 15.29
N ALA A 45 7.44 -0.24 14.84
CA ALA A 45 8.37 -0.67 13.80
C ALA A 45 9.30 -1.79 14.27
N LYS A 46 9.84 -1.69 15.49
CA LYS A 46 10.69 -2.72 16.10
C LYS A 46 9.91 -4.01 16.36
N GLU A 47 8.67 -3.91 16.85
CA GLU A 47 7.78 -5.07 17.02
C GLU A 47 7.55 -5.80 15.69
N THR A 48 7.24 -5.04 14.63
CA THR A 48 7.04 -5.62 13.30
C THR A 48 8.34 -6.25 12.77
N ALA A 49 9.48 -5.59 12.97
CA ALA A 49 10.78 -6.16 12.58
C ALA A 49 11.10 -7.47 13.33
N GLY A 50 10.82 -7.53 14.64
CA GLY A 50 10.93 -8.78 15.41
C GLY A 50 10.07 -9.89 14.84
N ALA A 51 8.81 -9.58 14.56
CA ALA A 51 7.88 -10.55 13.98
C ALA A 51 8.27 -11.01 12.55
N ILE A 52 8.92 -10.17 11.75
CA ILE A 52 9.52 -10.54 10.45
C ILE A 52 10.71 -11.49 10.69
N GLY A 53 11.58 -11.18 11.66
CA GLY A 53 12.73 -12.04 12.01
C GLY A 53 12.33 -13.43 12.50
N GLU A 54 11.27 -13.53 13.32
CA GLU A 54 10.69 -14.80 13.79
C GLU A 54 10.22 -15.70 12.63
N ARG A 55 9.93 -15.13 11.47
CA ARG A 55 9.54 -15.82 10.23
C ARG A 55 10.73 -16.17 9.33
N GLY A 56 11.95 -15.88 9.78
CA GLY A 56 13.19 -16.23 9.08
C GLY A 56 13.64 -15.20 8.02
N ALA A 57 12.99 -14.05 7.90
CA ALA A 57 13.40 -13.00 7.00
C ALA A 57 14.29 -11.96 7.70
N GLU A 58 15.28 -11.39 6.99
CA GLU A 58 15.99 -10.20 7.45
C GLU A 58 15.05 -8.99 7.46
N ALA A 59 14.87 -8.36 8.63
CA ALA A 59 14.06 -7.16 8.76
C ALA A 59 14.92 -5.89 8.63
N VAL A 60 14.49 -4.94 7.78
CA VAL A 60 15.16 -3.64 7.61
C VAL A 60 14.19 -2.52 8.00
N LEU A 61 14.64 -1.61 8.86
CA LEU A 61 13.86 -0.47 9.34
C LEU A 61 14.28 0.83 8.67
N LEU A 62 13.38 1.44 7.89
CA LEU A 62 13.62 2.65 7.11
C LEU A 62 12.80 3.81 7.69
N ARG A 63 13.41 4.63 8.54
CA ARG A 63 12.73 5.76 9.17
C ARG A 63 12.75 7.00 8.28
N GLY A 64 11.57 7.57 8.01
CA GLY A 64 11.45 8.84 7.30
C GLY A 64 10.07 9.11 6.74
N ASN A 65 9.87 10.33 6.27
CA ASN A 65 8.64 10.75 5.61
C ASN A 65 8.69 10.35 4.12
N VAL A 66 7.81 9.47 3.69
CA VAL A 66 7.69 9.04 2.29
C VAL A 66 7.30 10.20 1.35
N GLY A 67 6.64 11.24 1.88
CA GLY A 67 6.32 12.47 1.14
C GLY A 67 7.54 13.35 0.85
N ASP A 68 8.68 13.12 1.50
CA ASP A 68 9.97 13.71 1.13
C ASP A 68 10.61 12.84 0.03
N ALA A 69 10.78 13.43 -1.16
CA ALA A 69 11.28 12.70 -2.32
C ALA A 69 12.70 12.15 -2.12
N ARG A 70 13.56 12.84 -1.35
CA ARG A 70 14.92 12.35 -1.05
C ARG A 70 14.88 11.14 -0.13
N LYS A 71 14.01 11.19 0.88
CA LYS A 71 13.80 10.04 1.78
C LYS A 71 13.17 8.85 1.07
N ALA A 72 12.18 9.08 0.22
CA ALA A 72 11.59 8.02 -0.60
C ALA A 72 12.65 7.34 -1.49
N ALA A 73 13.52 8.12 -2.13
CA ALA A 73 14.63 7.60 -2.92
C ALA A 73 15.61 6.78 -2.06
N SER A 74 16.03 7.32 -0.89
CA SER A 74 16.99 6.63 -0.01
C SER A 74 16.47 5.27 0.48
N PHE A 75 15.16 5.11 0.67
CA PHE A 75 14.59 3.81 1.05
C PHE A 75 14.85 2.73 0.00
N VAL A 76 14.76 3.08 -1.28
CA VAL A 76 15.07 2.16 -2.37
C VAL A 76 16.58 1.92 -2.48
N GLU A 77 17.39 2.96 -2.30
CA GLU A 77 18.85 2.86 -2.35
C GLU A 77 19.41 1.92 -1.26
N GLU A 78 18.85 1.98 -0.05
CA GLU A 78 19.23 1.12 1.07
C GLU A 78 18.90 -0.37 0.82
N MET A 79 17.96 -0.66 -0.09
CA MET A 79 17.62 -2.04 -0.46
C MET A 79 18.68 -2.69 -1.36
N GLY A 80 19.42 -1.92 -2.16
CA GLY A 80 20.31 -2.45 -3.20
C GLY A 80 19.51 -3.06 -4.35
N THR A 81 19.27 -4.37 -4.34
CA THR A 81 18.34 -5.06 -5.26
C THR A 81 16.95 -5.14 -4.64
N LEU A 82 15.93 -5.04 -5.48
CA LEU A 82 14.53 -5.04 -5.06
C LEU A 82 13.68 -5.89 -6.01
N ASP A 83 12.99 -6.88 -5.46
CA ASP A 83 12.07 -7.73 -6.23
C ASP A 83 10.61 -7.24 -6.13
N VAL A 84 10.22 -6.72 -4.97
CA VAL A 84 8.84 -6.24 -4.76
C VAL A 84 8.84 -4.90 -4.03
N LEU A 85 8.14 -3.92 -4.61
CA LEU A 85 7.79 -2.67 -3.96
C LEU A 85 6.30 -2.63 -3.62
N VAL A 86 5.97 -2.43 -2.35
CA VAL A 86 4.59 -2.15 -1.92
C VAL A 86 4.47 -0.71 -1.43
N SER A 87 3.78 0.12 -2.21
CA SER A 87 3.47 1.51 -1.85
C SER A 87 2.17 1.56 -1.04
N ASN A 88 2.29 1.43 0.28
CA ASN A 88 1.17 1.41 1.22
C ASN A 88 1.08 2.67 2.08
N ALA A 89 2.21 3.32 2.41
CA ALA A 89 2.18 4.54 3.22
C ALA A 89 1.26 5.60 2.62
N ALA A 90 0.34 6.10 3.42
CA ALA A 90 -0.60 7.13 3.04
C ALA A 90 -0.93 8.05 4.20
N THR A 91 -1.41 9.25 3.87
CA THR A 91 -1.93 10.22 4.81
C THR A 91 -3.05 11.02 4.15
N GLY A 92 -3.75 11.85 4.92
CA GLY A 92 -4.73 12.76 4.38
C GLY A 92 -5.49 13.51 5.45
N VAL A 93 -6.25 14.51 5.01
CA VAL A 93 -7.13 15.32 5.84
C VAL A 93 -8.56 14.95 5.50
N ILE A 94 -9.34 14.63 6.54
CA ILE A 94 -10.77 14.28 6.42
C ILE A 94 -11.57 15.52 6.80
N ARG A 95 -12.00 16.28 5.78
CA ARG A 95 -12.76 17.52 5.94
C ARG A 95 -13.63 17.81 4.70
N PRO A 96 -14.69 18.62 4.83
CA PRO A 96 -15.42 19.16 3.68
C PRO A 96 -14.49 19.86 2.69
N ALA A 97 -14.78 19.76 1.39
CA ALA A 97 -13.92 20.30 0.33
C ALA A 97 -13.62 21.81 0.50
N LEU A 98 -14.62 22.57 0.91
CA LEU A 98 -14.51 24.02 1.04
C LEU A 98 -13.73 24.48 2.29
N GLU A 99 -13.42 23.57 3.22
CA GLU A 99 -12.60 23.83 4.40
C GLU A 99 -11.14 23.42 4.23
N LEU A 100 -10.78 22.98 3.04
CA LEU A 100 -9.44 22.53 2.73
C LEU A 100 -8.55 23.71 2.33
N GLU A 101 -7.29 23.62 2.73
CA GLU A 101 -6.25 24.60 2.42
C GLU A 101 -5.20 23.98 1.48
N GLU A 102 -4.42 24.80 0.76
CA GLU A 102 -3.35 24.37 -0.16
C GLU A 102 -2.35 23.42 0.53
N ARG A 103 -1.97 23.71 1.79
CA ARG A 103 -1.08 22.83 2.56
C ARG A 103 -1.63 21.42 2.75
N HIS A 104 -2.96 21.26 2.84
CA HIS A 104 -3.61 19.95 2.97
C HIS A 104 -3.50 19.16 1.65
N TRP A 105 -3.62 19.87 0.52
CA TRP A 105 -3.38 19.33 -0.82
C TRP A 105 -1.96 18.82 -0.95
N ASP A 106 -0.96 19.68 -0.74
CA ASP A 106 0.44 19.32 -0.85
C ASP A 106 0.82 18.15 0.04
N TRP A 107 0.38 18.16 1.30
CA TRP A 107 0.67 17.09 2.22
C TRP A 107 0.08 15.75 1.76
N THR A 108 -1.18 15.73 1.32
CA THR A 108 -1.87 14.50 0.93
C THR A 108 -1.35 13.96 -0.40
N LEU A 109 -1.28 14.80 -1.43
CA LEU A 109 -0.84 14.37 -2.77
C LEU A 109 0.65 13.98 -2.79
N ASN A 110 1.48 14.69 -2.03
CA ASN A 110 2.91 14.38 -1.94
C ASN A 110 3.17 13.02 -1.29
N ALA A 111 2.43 12.68 -0.23
CA ALA A 111 2.61 11.41 0.46
C ALA A 111 1.98 10.22 -0.28
N ASN A 112 0.87 10.43 -0.99
CA ASN A 112 0.13 9.33 -1.60
C ASN A 112 0.50 9.10 -3.08
N ALA A 113 0.38 10.14 -3.94
CA ALA A 113 0.60 10.00 -5.38
C ALA A 113 2.05 10.29 -5.79
N ARG A 114 2.62 11.43 -5.39
CA ARG A 114 4.01 11.77 -5.76
C ARG A 114 5.01 10.80 -5.19
N ALA A 115 4.83 10.36 -3.93
CA ALA A 115 5.71 9.39 -3.31
C ALA A 115 5.71 8.05 -4.07
N PHE A 116 4.53 7.60 -4.52
CA PHE A 116 4.42 6.39 -5.34
C PHE A 116 5.25 6.49 -6.63
N LEU A 117 5.09 7.59 -7.38
CA LEU A 117 5.87 7.83 -8.60
C LEU A 117 7.38 7.89 -8.32
N THR A 118 7.79 8.58 -7.23
CA THR A 118 9.20 8.66 -6.83
C THR A 118 9.77 7.29 -6.49
N LEU A 119 9.06 6.51 -5.67
CA LEU A 119 9.47 5.16 -5.29
C LEU A 119 9.58 4.25 -6.52
N ALA A 120 8.57 4.23 -7.38
CA ALA A 120 8.54 3.38 -8.57
C ALA A 120 9.70 3.72 -9.53
N ARG A 121 9.97 5.02 -9.76
CA ARG A 121 11.08 5.46 -10.61
C ARG A 121 12.45 5.00 -10.10
N HIS A 122 12.68 5.09 -8.78
CA HIS A 122 13.94 4.63 -8.19
C HIS A 122 14.00 3.10 -8.11
N ALA A 123 12.86 2.44 -7.83
CA ALA A 123 12.77 0.99 -7.77
C ALA A 123 13.07 0.34 -9.13
N ALA A 124 12.53 0.88 -10.22
CA ALA A 124 12.73 0.33 -11.57
C ALA A 124 14.21 0.12 -11.91
N SER A 125 15.10 1.04 -11.52
CA SER A 125 16.55 0.89 -11.73
C SER A 125 17.25 -0.16 -10.84
N ARG A 126 16.53 -0.78 -9.92
CA ARG A 126 17.00 -1.79 -8.96
C ARG A 126 16.26 -3.12 -9.08
N MET A 127 15.33 -3.20 -10.02
CA MET A 127 14.47 -4.35 -10.27
C MET A 127 14.92 -5.09 -11.53
N GLU A 128 14.86 -6.41 -11.46
CA GLU A 128 15.10 -7.32 -12.58
C GLU A 128 13.78 -7.83 -13.17
N PRO A 129 13.76 -8.39 -14.39
CA PRO A 129 12.58 -9.00 -14.96
C PRO A 129 11.92 -10.02 -14.02
N GLY A 130 10.59 -9.94 -13.87
CA GLY A 130 9.82 -10.73 -12.92
C GLY A 130 9.56 -10.03 -11.58
N SER A 131 10.07 -8.81 -11.41
CA SER A 131 9.77 -7.95 -10.25
C SER A 131 8.36 -7.35 -10.32
N ALA A 132 7.85 -6.89 -9.18
CA ALA A 132 6.50 -6.32 -9.09
C ALA A 132 6.43 -5.06 -8.22
N ILE A 133 5.57 -4.13 -8.63
CA ILE A 133 5.18 -2.93 -7.88
C ILE A 133 3.68 -3.02 -7.60
N VAL A 134 3.29 -2.98 -6.33
CA VAL A 134 1.87 -2.98 -5.92
C VAL A 134 1.57 -1.74 -5.09
N ALA A 135 0.55 -0.98 -5.49
CA ALA A 135 0.11 0.21 -4.76
C ALA A 135 -1.18 -0.07 -3.98
N ILE A 136 -1.32 0.50 -2.79
CA ILE A 136 -2.56 0.42 -2.02
C ILE A 136 -3.41 1.64 -2.31
N SER A 137 -4.54 1.41 -2.97
CA SER A 137 -5.59 2.40 -3.28
C SER A 137 -6.73 2.33 -2.25
N SER A 138 -7.85 2.92 -2.58
CA SER A 138 -9.06 2.98 -1.75
C SER A 138 -10.29 3.12 -2.64
N LEU A 139 -11.45 2.69 -2.17
CA LEU A 139 -12.74 2.93 -2.84
C LEU A 139 -12.97 4.41 -3.16
N GLY A 140 -12.42 5.32 -2.34
CA GLY A 140 -12.49 6.76 -2.58
C GLY A 140 -11.82 7.25 -3.87
N ALA A 141 -11.03 6.41 -4.56
CA ALA A 141 -10.49 6.75 -5.88
C ALA A 141 -11.58 6.83 -6.97
N SER A 142 -12.67 6.06 -6.82
CA SER A 142 -13.75 5.94 -7.81
C SER A 142 -15.15 6.17 -7.24
N ARG A 143 -15.29 6.28 -5.92
CA ARG A 143 -16.55 6.51 -5.20
C ARG A 143 -16.43 7.72 -4.29
N VAL A 144 -17.54 8.40 -4.06
CA VAL A 144 -17.58 9.50 -3.09
C VAL A 144 -17.71 8.93 -1.69
N LEU A 145 -16.79 9.33 -0.82
CA LEU A 145 -16.82 9.10 0.61
C LEU A 145 -16.84 10.46 1.31
N ASP A 146 -17.60 10.57 2.40
CA ASP A 146 -17.77 11.82 3.12
C ASP A 146 -16.44 12.41 3.59
N ASN A 147 -16.24 13.69 3.31
CA ASN A 147 -15.04 14.47 3.70
C ASN A 147 -13.70 13.91 3.18
N TYR A 148 -13.72 13.03 2.20
CA TYR A 148 -12.56 12.23 1.74
C TYR A 148 -11.91 12.78 0.46
N VAL A 149 -12.29 13.98 0.01
CA VAL A 149 -11.96 14.51 -1.32
C VAL A 149 -10.47 14.48 -1.66
N LEU A 150 -9.59 14.93 -0.75
CA LEU A 150 -8.15 14.93 -1.03
C LEU A 150 -7.55 13.54 -1.06
N VAL A 151 -7.95 12.68 -0.14
CA VAL A 151 -7.50 11.29 -0.15
C VAL A 151 -8.00 10.58 -1.40
N GLY A 152 -9.30 10.74 -1.73
CA GLY A 152 -9.90 10.19 -2.95
C GLY A 152 -9.17 10.65 -4.21
N ALA A 153 -8.97 11.96 -4.38
CA ALA A 153 -8.22 12.52 -5.50
C ALA A 153 -6.78 11.99 -5.59
N SER A 154 -6.09 11.86 -4.45
CA SER A 154 -4.74 11.31 -4.42
C SER A 154 -4.69 9.83 -4.84
N LYS A 155 -5.72 9.05 -4.47
CA LYS A 155 -5.81 7.63 -4.85
C LYS A 155 -6.22 7.48 -6.32
N ALA A 156 -7.07 8.34 -6.85
CA ALA A 156 -7.37 8.39 -8.29
C ALA A 156 -6.12 8.71 -9.12
N ALA A 157 -5.31 9.68 -8.67
CA ALA A 157 -4.03 9.98 -9.29
C ALA A 157 -3.05 8.79 -9.22
N LEU A 158 -2.97 8.11 -8.08
CA LEU A 158 -2.16 6.91 -7.90
C LEU A 158 -2.59 5.80 -8.88
N GLU A 159 -3.88 5.54 -9.05
CA GLU A 159 -4.38 4.53 -10.00
C GLU A 159 -4.09 4.90 -11.46
N ALA A 160 -4.13 6.19 -11.80
CA ALA A 160 -3.67 6.65 -13.10
C ALA A 160 -2.18 6.34 -13.31
N LEU A 161 -1.33 6.66 -12.33
CA LEU A 161 0.11 6.33 -12.37
C LEU A 161 0.36 4.82 -12.50
N VAL A 162 -0.43 3.97 -11.83
CA VAL A 162 -0.34 2.50 -11.97
C VAL A 162 -0.50 2.09 -13.43
N ARG A 163 -1.49 2.65 -14.15
CA ARG A 163 -1.72 2.32 -15.57
C ARG A 163 -0.56 2.75 -16.47
N TYR A 164 -0.06 3.97 -16.30
CA TYR A 164 1.08 4.46 -17.07
C TYR A 164 2.35 3.65 -16.81
N LEU A 165 2.70 3.45 -15.54
CA LEU A 165 3.89 2.68 -15.14
C LEU A 165 3.81 1.21 -15.58
N ALA A 166 2.62 0.61 -15.59
CA ALA A 166 2.44 -0.77 -16.06
C ALA A 166 2.81 -0.93 -17.53
N VAL A 167 2.55 0.10 -18.36
CA VAL A 167 2.91 0.10 -19.78
C VAL A 167 4.39 0.44 -19.98
N GLU A 168 4.87 1.47 -19.29
CA GLU A 168 6.25 1.95 -19.43
C GLU A 168 7.29 0.94 -18.93
N LEU A 169 6.99 0.20 -17.85
CA LEU A 169 7.90 -0.77 -17.25
C LEU A 169 7.71 -2.21 -17.77
N ALA A 170 6.70 -2.44 -18.61
CA ALA A 170 6.47 -3.76 -19.19
C ALA A 170 7.65 -4.31 -20.04
N PRO A 171 8.36 -3.48 -20.85
CA PRO A 171 9.55 -3.94 -21.58
C PRO A 171 10.69 -4.40 -20.66
N GLU A 172 10.76 -3.87 -19.43
CA GLU A 172 11.73 -4.25 -18.39
C GLU A 172 11.29 -5.50 -17.60
N GLY A 173 10.14 -6.07 -17.92
CA GLY A 173 9.59 -7.25 -17.25
C GLY A 173 9.03 -6.97 -15.85
N ILE A 174 8.84 -5.70 -15.48
CA ILE A 174 8.31 -5.29 -14.18
C ILE A 174 6.77 -5.23 -14.25
N ASN A 175 6.09 -5.84 -13.30
CA ASN A 175 4.62 -5.82 -13.20
C ASN A 175 4.14 -4.74 -12.24
N VAL A 176 3.14 -3.93 -12.65
CA VAL A 176 2.61 -2.84 -11.81
C VAL A 176 1.10 -2.94 -11.71
N ASN A 177 0.58 -3.02 -10.48
CA ASN A 177 -0.86 -3.09 -10.17
C ASN A 177 -1.21 -2.35 -8.88
N ALA A 178 -2.49 -2.22 -8.60
CA ALA A 178 -3.01 -1.69 -7.35
C ALA A 178 -4.01 -2.63 -6.69
N VAL A 179 -4.15 -2.50 -5.38
CA VAL A 179 -5.24 -3.08 -4.58
C VAL A 179 -6.06 -1.94 -3.98
N SER A 180 -7.34 -1.88 -4.30
CA SER A 180 -8.28 -0.94 -3.69
C SER A 180 -8.96 -1.61 -2.51
N ALA A 181 -8.59 -1.20 -1.31
CA ALA A 181 -9.15 -1.73 -0.08
C ALA A 181 -10.53 -1.13 0.21
N GLY A 182 -11.46 -1.97 0.66
CA GLY A 182 -12.67 -1.55 1.35
C GLY A 182 -12.37 -0.93 2.71
N LEU A 183 -13.40 -0.79 3.55
CA LEU A 183 -13.20 -0.33 4.91
C LEU A 183 -12.48 -1.40 5.73
N VAL A 184 -11.27 -1.09 6.16
CA VAL A 184 -10.44 -1.95 7.01
C VAL A 184 -10.36 -1.35 8.40
N GLU A 185 -10.72 -2.12 9.42
CA GLU A 185 -10.61 -1.65 10.81
C GLU A 185 -9.15 -1.55 11.22
N THR A 186 -8.61 -0.34 11.13
CA THR A 186 -7.24 0.00 11.53
C THR A 186 -7.24 1.28 12.35
N GLY A 187 -6.13 1.59 13.03
CA GLY A 187 -5.96 2.85 13.75
C GLY A 187 -6.11 4.12 12.89
N ALA A 188 -6.21 4.00 11.58
CA ALA A 188 -6.56 5.13 10.71
C ALA A 188 -8.00 5.61 10.90
N LEU A 189 -8.89 4.74 11.37
CA LEU A 189 -10.30 5.07 11.61
C LEU A 189 -10.56 5.83 12.92
N GLU A 190 -9.59 5.90 13.82
CA GLU A 190 -9.69 6.65 15.07
C GLU A 190 -9.93 8.16 14.85
N TYR A 191 -9.61 8.66 13.67
CA TYR A 191 -9.80 10.06 13.28
C TYR A 191 -11.19 10.38 12.70
N PHE A 192 -12.09 9.39 12.58
CA PHE A 192 -13.44 9.60 12.07
C PHE A 192 -14.42 9.82 13.23
N PRO A 193 -15.21 10.91 13.23
CA PRO A 193 -16.06 11.28 14.36
C PRO A 193 -17.18 10.25 14.66
N ASN A 194 -17.64 9.50 13.65
CA ASN A 194 -18.74 8.53 13.77
C ASN A 194 -18.25 7.10 13.49
N ARG A 195 -17.08 6.74 14.04
CA ARG A 195 -16.40 5.48 13.73
C ARG A 195 -17.31 4.25 13.88
N ASP A 196 -17.97 4.08 15.01
CA ASP A 196 -18.70 2.84 15.31
C ASP A 196 -19.95 2.70 14.44
N GLU A 197 -20.69 3.79 14.23
CA GLU A 197 -21.85 3.82 13.32
C GLU A 197 -21.41 3.55 11.87
N MET A 198 -20.29 4.13 11.46
CA MET A 198 -19.71 3.90 10.14
C MET A 198 -19.32 2.42 9.96
N LEU A 199 -18.63 1.81 10.93
CA LEU A 199 -18.23 0.40 10.88
C LEU A 199 -19.45 -0.53 10.80
N GLU A 200 -20.49 -0.28 11.58
CA GLU A 200 -21.71 -1.07 11.57
C GLU A 200 -22.47 -0.92 10.23
N GLY A 201 -22.59 0.31 9.73
CA GLY A 201 -23.20 0.58 8.43
C GLY A 201 -22.48 -0.09 7.26
N PHE A 202 -21.14 -0.08 7.27
CA PHE A 202 -20.34 -0.80 6.27
C PHE A 202 -20.50 -2.31 6.40
N ARG A 203 -20.43 -2.86 7.63
CA ARG A 203 -20.62 -4.30 7.86
C ARG A 203 -21.98 -4.78 7.37
N ALA A 204 -23.05 -4.06 7.68
CA ALA A 204 -24.40 -4.40 7.27
C ALA A 204 -24.60 -4.41 5.74
N LYS A 205 -23.87 -3.55 5.02
CA LYS A 205 -23.94 -3.44 3.55
C LYS A 205 -22.93 -4.33 2.82
N THR A 206 -21.99 -4.96 3.52
CA THR A 206 -20.96 -5.79 2.89
C THR A 206 -21.51 -7.20 2.66
N PRO A 207 -21.65 -7.68 1.41
CA PRO A 207 -22.19 -9.02 1.11
C PRO A 207 -21.43 -10.17 1.77
N ALA A 208 -20.12 -10.01 1.99
CA ALA A 208 -19.30 -11.00 2.71
C ALA A 208 -19.65 -11.12 4.21
N GLY A 209 -20.55 -10.30 4.77
CA GLY A 209 -21.00 -10.33 6.16
C GLY A 209 -20.00 -9.86 7.20
N ARG A 210 -18.81 -9.38 6.77
CA ARG A 210 -17.77 -8.85 7.63
C ARG A 210 -17.02 -7.69 6.95
N LEU A 211 -16.33 -6.90 7.73
CA LEU A 211 -15.39 -5.92 7.21
C LEU A 211 -14.12 -6.60 6.64
N VAL A 212 -13.42 -5.87 5.80
CA VAL A 212 -12.13 -6.31 5.28
C VAL A 212 -11.08 -6.30 6.39
N GLU A 213 -10.34 -7.37 6.50
CA GLU A 213 -9.20 -7.48 7.41
C GLU A 213 -7.88 -7.15 6.68
N PRO A 214 -6.84 -6.69 7.40
CA PRO A 214 -5.53 -6.46 6.80
C PRO A 214 -4.99 -7.66 6.02
N ARG A 215 -5.29 -8.88 6.48
CA ARG A 215 -4.88 -10.12 5.83
C ARG A 215 -5.52 -10.31 4.46
N ASP A 216 -6.79 -9.95 4.27
CA ASP A 216 -7.45 -10.06 2.97
C ASP A 216 -6.69 -9.24 1.91
N ILE A 217 -6.21 -8.05 2.30
CA ILE A 217 -5.40 -7.19 1.43
C ILE A 217 -4.02 -7.80 1.19
N ALA A 218 -3.38 -8.32 2.23
CA ALA A 218 -2.04 -8.89 2.14
C ALA A 218 -2.00 -10.10 1.19
N GLU A 219 -3.01 -10.97 1.21
CA GLU A 219 -3.10 -12.12 0.29
C GLU A 219 -3.18 -11.66 -1.17
N VAL A 220 -4.00 -10.64 -1.48
CA VAL A 220 -4.13 -10.13 -2.85
C VAL A 220 -2.87 -9.39 -3.29
N VAL A 221 -2.22 -8.64 -2.40
CA VAL A 221 -0.92 -8.00 -2.69
C VAL A 221 0.14 -9.05 -3.03
N CYS A 222 0.27 -10.10 -2.22
CA CYS A 222 1.22 -11.17 -2.49
C CYS A 222 0.88 -11.94 -3.78
N PHE A 223 -0.40 -12.17 -4.08
CA PHE A 223 -0.81 -12.73 -5.36
C PHE A 223 -0.39 -11.85 -6.53
N LEU A 224 -0.68 -10.55 -6.51
CA LEU A 224 -0.32 -9.61 -7.57
C LEU A 224 1.20 -9.44 -7.74
N ALA A 225 1.97 -9.66 -6.68
CA ALA A 225 3.43 -9.65 -6.73
C ALA A 225 4.05 -10.99 -7.18
N SER A 226 3.24 -12.04 -7.33
CA SER A 226 3.71 -13.37 -7.69
C SER A 226 3.72 -13.61 -9.21
N PRO A 227 4.46 -14.61 -9.70
CA PRO A 227 4.41 -15.01 -11.12
C PRO A 227 3.01 -15.41 -11.62
N ALA A 228 2.11 -15.84 -10.72
CA ALA A 228 0.73 -16.20 -11.07
C ALA A 228 -0.09 -15.03 -11.62
N ALA A 229 0.30 -13.79 -11.28
CA ALA A 229 -0.36 -12.57 -11.75
C ALA A 229 0.33 -11.95 -12.99
N GLY A 230 1.20 -12.65 -13.69
CA GLY A 230 2.02 -12.12 -14.80
C GLY A 230 1.24 -11.47 -15.93
N MET A 231 -0.02 -11.87 -16.16
CA MET A 231 -0.90 -11.28 -17.17
C MET A 231 -1.87 -10.22 -16.59
N ILE A 232 -1.80 -9.93 -15.28
CA ILE A 232 -2.56 -8.84 -14.66
C ILE A 232 -1.63 -7.62 -14.59
N ARG A 233 -1.87 -6.62 -15.45
CA ARG A 233 -1.03 -5.43 -15.56
C ARG A 233 -1.86 -4.16 -15.61
N GLY A 234 -1.49 -3.15 -14.83
CA GLY A 234 -2.16 -1.86 -14.78
C GLY A 234 -3.56 -1.90 -14.16
N GLN A 235 -3.89 -2.98 -13.43
CA GLN A 235 -5.21 -3.18 -12.86
C GLN A 235 -5.27 -2.70 -11.41
N THR A 236 -6.46 -2.23 -11.02
CA THR A 236 -6.82 -2.02 -9.62
C THR A 236 -7.79 -3.12 -9.20
N VAL A 237 -7.33 -4.04 -8.36
CA VAL A 237 -8.16 -5.12 -7.82
C VAL A 237 -8.86 -4.63 -6.56
N VAL A 238 -10.19 -4.67 -6.56
CA VAL A 238 -11.02 -4.26 -5.42
C VAL A 238 -11.15 -5.42 -4.43
N VAL A 239 -10.86 -5.14 -3.16
CA VAL A 239 -10.98 -6.08 -2.05
C VAL A 239 -11.84 -5.42 -0.97
N ASP A 240 -13.15 -5.60 -1.06
CA ASP A 240 -14.14 -4.91 -0.24
C ASP A 240 -15.32 -5.78 0.22
N GLY A 241 -15.23 -7.10 0.00
CA GLY A 241 -16.29 -8.05 0.34
C GLY A 241 -17.57 -7.87 -0.47
N GLY A 242 -17.50 -7.18 -1.62
CA GLY A 242 -18.64 -6.89 -2.48
C GLY A 242 -19.36 -5.57 -2.16
N TYR A 243 -18.85 -4.78 -1.20
CA TYR A 243 -19.49 -3.52 -0.80
C TYR A 243 -19.73 -2.57 -1.97
N SER A 244 -18.79 -2.42 -2.88
CA SER A 244 -18.89 -1.45 -3.98
C SER A 244 -19.77 -1.89 -5.15
N VAL A 245 -20.25 -3.13 -5.17
CA VAL A 245 -21.10 -3.65 -6.26
C VAL A 245 -22.59 -3.74 -5.88
N VAL A 246 -22.94 -3.47 -4.63
CA VAL A 246 -24.34 -3.34 -4.19
C VAL A 246 -24.82 -1.90 -4.40
N ALA A 247 -26.10 -1.75 -4.73
CA ALA A 247 -26.75 -0.45 -4.98
C ALA A 247 -27.13 0.27 -3.66
#